data_0386237c2c423799108877f99314c1da
#
_entry.id   0386237c2c423799108877f99314c1da
#
_cell.length_a   1.000
_cell.length_b   1.000
_cell.length_c   1.000
_cell.angle_alpha   90.00
_cell.angle_beta   90.00
_cell.angle_gamma   90.00
#
_symmetry.space_group_name_H-M   'P 1'
#
loop_
_entity.id
_entity.type
_entity.pdbx_description
1 polymer ?
#
loop_
_entity_poly.entity_id
_entity_poly.type
_entity_poly.pdbx_seq_one_letter_code
_entity_poly.pdbx_strand_id
1 'polypeptide(L)'
;DRPLDPGVARLKLEWWREELARTAQGQARHPLAVALQACTPAGRMLPAMQSLIDAAEAGLAEPHPRDDEAFAAACRLSFGGFFQILATRERPGSRDVALCTEAGAYCAAVERVRNLGRAPHRVPATLSPATVARMSAQQRSERFEALFGQFAVERVPHERGLPDLARKLTALAGALHEKMRNRGYPVADTLIDRAPIAHLWTAWRCR
;
A
#
# COMPACT_ATOMS: atom_id res chain seq x y z
N ASP A 1 17.91 -9.29 -1.60
CA ASP A 1 17.66 -8.23 -2.60
C ASP A 1 18.60 -7.07 -2.31
N ARG A 2 19.48 -6.75 -3.25
CA ARG A 2 20.29 -5.54 -3.17
C ARG A 2 19.38 -4.34 -3.37
N PRO A 3 19.42 -3.32 -2.49
CA PRO A 3 18.71 -2.08 -2.74
C PRO A 3 19.17 -1.50 -4.08
N LEU A 4 18.24 -1.10 -4.93
CA LEU A 4 18.55 -0.40 -6.17
C LEU A 4 19.31 0.89 -5.80
N ASP A 5 20.36 1.18 -6.57
CA ASP A 5 21.05 2.47 -6.48
C ASP A 5 20.01 3.60 -6.64
N PRO A 6 19.98 4.60 -5.74
CA PRO A 6 18.99 5.68 -5.80
C PRO A 6 19.02 6.45 -7.12
N GLY A 7 20.19 6.60 -7.76
CA GLY A 7 20.33 7.23 -9.06
C GLY A 7 19.63 6.43 -10.15
N VAL A 8 19.83 5.11 -10.17
CA VAL A 8 19.17 4.21 -11.11
C VAL A 8 17.66 4.17 -10.87
N ALA A 9 17.23 4.23 -9.60
CA ALA A 9 15.82 4.27 -9.27
C ALA A 9 15.15 5.55 -9.82
N ARG A 10 15.78 6.72 -9.65
CA ARG A 10 15.28 8.01 -10.21
C ARG A 10 15.18 7.98 -11.73
N LEU A 11 16.21 7.50 -12.42
CA LEU A 11 16.19 7.37 -13.89
C LEU A 11 15.02 6.49 -14.37
N LYS A 12 14.73 5.40 -13.65
CA LYS A 12 13.57 4.54 -13.96
C LYS A 12 12.25 5.26 -13.74
N LEU A 13 12.10 6.06 -12.69
CA LEU A 13 10.88 6.83 -12.43
C LEU A 13 10.68 7.91 -13.50
N GLU A 14 11.75 8.60 -13.91
CA GLU A 14 11.68 9.59 -14.99
C GLU A 14 11.30 8.94 -16.31
N TRP A 15 11.89 7.80 -16.64
CA TRP A 15 11.50 7.02 -17.80
C TRP A 15 10.01 6.63 -17.77
N TRP A 16 9.47 6.23 -16.61
CA TRP A 16 8.05 5.94 -16.47
C TRP A 16 7.17 7.18 -16.63
N ARG A 17 7.61 8.37 -16.17
CA ARG A 17 6.91 9.63 -16.44
C ARG A 17 6.78 9.92 -17.94
N GLU A 18 7.88 9.77 -18.66
CA GLU A 18 7.85 9.94 -20.10
C GLU A 18 6.94 8.92 -20.78
N GLU A 19 6.96 7.66 -20.33
CA GLU A 19 6.09 6.63 -20.88
C GLU A 19 4.62 6.92 -20.62
N LEU A 20 4.27 7.44 -19.44
CA LEU A 20 2.91 7.90 -19.16
C LEU A 20 2.50 9.08 -20.06
N ALA A 21 3.40 10.03 -20.30
CA ALA A 21 3.15 11.13 -21.21
C ALA A 21 2.89 10.64 -22.65
N ARG A 22 3.70 9.69 -23.14
CA ARG A 22 3.48 9.00 -24.44
C ARG A 22 2.16 8.24 -24.44
N THR A 23 1.83 7.56 -23.36
CA THR A 23 0.57 6.82 -23.20
C THR A 23 -0.63 7.75 -23.30
N ALA A 24 -0.55 8.96 -22.72
CA ALA A 24 -1.58 9.99 -22.82
C ALA A 24 -1.85 10.43 -24.27
N GLN A 25 -0.81 10.40 -25.10
CA GLN A 25 -0.86 10.79 -26.53
C GLN A 25 -1.20 9.60 -27.46
N GLY A 26 -1.49 8.43 -26.92
CA GLY A 26 -1.71 7.22 -27.73
C GLY A 26 -0.45 6.59 -28.31
N GLN A 27 0.73 6.98 -27.82
CA GLN A 27 2.05 6.59 -28.34
C GLN A 27 2.85 5.72 -27.38
N ALA A 28 2.17 4.92 -26.56
CA ALA A 28 2.81 4.01 -25.61
C ALA A 28 3.79 3.06 -26.34
N ARG A 29 4.94 2.83 -25.72
CA ARG A 29 6.00 1.94 -26.25
C ARG A 29 6.22 0.71 -25.37
N HIS A 30 6.05 0.86 -24.06
CA HIS A 30 6.23 -0.27 -23.16
C HIS A 30 5.05 -1.24 -23.24
N PRO A 31 5.27 -2.57 -23.30
CA PRO A 31 4.19 -3.55 -23.45
C PRO A 31 3.05 -3.41 -22.43
N LEU A 32 3.37 -3.10 -21.16
CA LEU A 32 2.36 -2.84 -20.14
C LEU A 32 1.54 -1.58 -20.42
N ALA A 33 2.17 -0.50 -20.90
CA ALA A 33 1.48 0.75 -21.23
C ALA A 33 0.57 0.57 -22.45
N VAL A 34 1.03 -0.18 -23.46
CA VAL A 34 0.22 -0.57 -24.63
C VAL A 34 -0.98 -1.41 -24.21
N ALA A 35 -0.77 -2.41 -23.34
CA ALA A 35 -1.87 -3.23 -22.83
C ALA A 35 -2.88 -2.42 -22.01
N LEU A 36 -2.41 -1.46 -21.21
CA LEU A 36 -3.27 -0.55 -20.45
C LEU A 36 -4.10 0.35 -21.37
N GLN A 37 -3.53 0.88 -22.44
CA GLN A 37 -4.27 1.65 -23.46
C GLN A 37 -5.40 0.83 -24.09
N ALA A 38 -5.18 -0.45 -24.37
CA ALA A 38 -6.18 -1.33 -24.96
C ALA A 38 -7.31 -1.68 -23.99
N CYS A 39 -7.05 -1.72 -22.67
CA CYS A 39 -8.01 -2.18 -21.68
C CYS A 39 -8.86 -1.07 -21.05
N THR A 40 -8.45 0.20 -21.13
CA THR A 40 -9.11 1.30 -20.42
C THR A 40 -8.84 2.63 -21.14
N PRO A 41 -9.81 3.57 -21.18
CA PRO A 41 -9.54 4.92 -21.60
C PRO A 41 -8.37 5.50 -20.78
N ALA A 42 -7.20 5.60 -21.39
CA ALA A 42 -5.93 5.92 -20.72
C ALA A 42 -6.02 7.18 -19.85
N GLY A 43 -6.76 8.18 -20.29
CA GLY A 43 -6.91 9.45 -19.59
C GLY A 43 -7.48 9.35 -18.16
N ARG A 44 -8.20 8.29 -17.82
CA ARG A 44 -8.77 8.12 -16.47
C ARG A 44 -7.79 7.57 -15.45
N MET A 45 -6.81 6.78 -15.88
CA MET A 45 -5.86 6.11 -14.97
C MET A 45 -4.56 6.89 -14.82
N LEU A 46 -4.22 7.75 -15.78
CA LEU A 46 -2.96 8.50 -15.79
C LEU A 46 -2.70 9.30 -14.51
N PRO A 47 -3.68 10.05 -13.93
CA PRO A 47 -3.43 10.78 -12.69
C PRO A 47 -3.03 9.88 -11.52
N ALA A 48 -3.70 8.72 -11.37
CA ALA A 48 -3.38 7.79 -10.30
C ALA A 48 -2.02 7.10 -10.54
N MET A 49 -1.66 6.80 -11.79
CA MET A 49 -0.35 6.26 -12.14
C MET A 49 0.76 7.29 -11.90
N GLN A 50 0.52 8.57 -12.22
CA GLN A 50 1.45 9.65 -11.91
C GLN A 50 1.66 9.76 -10.40
N SER A 51 0.60 9.73 -9.60
CA SER A 51 0.69 9.75 -8.14
C SER A 51 1.51 8.58 -7.57
N LEU A 52 1.48 7.40 -8.20
CA LEU A 52 2.35 6.28 -7.79
C LEU A 52 3.83 6.56 -8.06
N ILE A 53 4.16 7.20 -9.17
CA ILE A 53 5.54 7.60 -9.49
C ILE A 53 6.00 8.66 -8.48
N ASP A 54 5.17 9.66 -8.20
CA ASP A 54 5.48 10.73 -7.26
C ASP A 54 5.66 10.18 -5.83
N ALA A 55 4.82 9.21 -5.43
CA ALA A 55 4.99 8.51 -4.15
C ALA A 55 6.31 7.72 -4.07
N ALA A 56 6.70 7.06 -5.17
CA ALA A 56 7.96 6.33 -5.22
C ALA A 56 9.15 7.28 -5.15
N GLU A 57 9.09 8.44 -5.82
CA GLU A 57 10.14 9.46 -5.78
C GLU A 57 10.26 10.10 -4.40
N ALA A 58 9.13 10.46 -3.76
CA ALA A 58 9.11 10.96 -2.40
C ALA A 58 9.75 9.96 -1.42
N GLY A 59 9.48 8.66 -1.60
CA GLY A 59 10.10 7.60 -0.81
C GLY A 59 11.61 7.44 -1.03
N LEU A 60 12.15 7.88 -2.17
CA LEU A 60 13.60 7.94 -2.41
C LEU A 60 14.24 9.20 -1.78
N ALA A 61 13.49 10.29 -1.68
CA ALA A 61 13.98 11.53 -1.09
C ALA A 61 13.94 11.49 0.45
N GLU A 62 12.84 11.01 1.02
CA GLU A 62 12.61 10.87 2.45
C GLU A 62 12.23 9.42 2.79
N PRO A 63 13.21 8.52 2.95
CA PRO A 63 12.92 7.10 3.16
C PRO A 63 12.22 6.81 4.49
N HIS A 64 12.37 7.69 5.52
CA HIS A 64 11.73 7.54 6.81
C HIS A 64 10.57 8.55 6.97
N PRO A 65 9.33 8.11 7.16
CA PRO A 65 8.27 8.99 7.62
C PRO A 65 8.66 9.63 8.97
N ARG A 66 8.55 10.95 9.08
CA ARG A 66 8.91 11.68 10.31
C ARG A 66 7.99 11.38 11.48
N ASP A 67 6.70 11.13 11.20
CA ASP A 67 5.63 10.90 12.17
C ASP A 67 4.54 9.97 11.60
N ASP A 68 3.49 9.72 12.38
CA ASP A 68 2.38 8.85 12.01
C ASP A 68 1.55 9.44 10.86
N GLU A 69 1.41 10.76 10.80
CA GLU A 69 0.66 11.43 9.73
C GLU A 69 1.39 11.30 8.39
N ALA A 70 2.70 11.55 8.37
CA ALA A 70 3.54 11.34 7.20
C ALA A 70 3.55 9.86 6.76
N PHE A 71 3.54 8.92 7.71
CA PHE A 71 3.40 7.50 7.42
C PHE A 71 2.06 7.19 6.75
N ALA A 72 0.96 7.70 7.30
CA ALA A 72 -0.38 7.48 6.73
C ALA A 72 -0.50 8.11 5.33
N ALA A 73 0.04 9.32 5.14
CA ALA A 73 0.09 9.97 3.84
C ALA A 73 0.88 9.15 2.81
N ALA A 74 2.05 8.63 3.17
CA ALA A 74 2.86 7.77 2.30
C ALA A 74 2.16 6.44 1.96
N CYS A 75 1.34 5.89 2.86
CA CYS A 75 0.50 4.72 2.60
C CYS A 75 -0.62 5.04 1.61
N ARG A 76 -1.29 6.21 1.75
CA ARG A 76 -2.34 6.66 0.82
C ARG A 76 -1.80 6.90 -0.58
N LEU A 77 -0.64 7.53 -0.71
CA LEU A 77 -0.01 7.78 -2.01
C LEU A 77 0.42 6.48 -2.70
N SER A 78 0.91 5.49 -1.97
CA SER A 78 1.40 4.22 -2.55
C SER A 78 0.26 3.25 -2.89
N PHE A 79 -0.12 2.37 -1.99
CA PHE A 79 -1.18 1.37 -2.24
C PHE A 79 -2.57 2.01 -2.36
N GLY A 80 -2.80 3.17 -1.71
CA GLY A 80 -4.02 3.94 -1.92
C GLY A 80 -4.16 4.34 -3.39
N GLY A 81 -3.12 4.88 -4.00
CA GLY A 81 -3.08 5.20 -5.44
C GLY A 81 -3.29 3.97 -6.33
N PHE A 82 -2.71 2.82 -5.99
CA PHE A 82 -2.96 1.56 -6.71
C PHE A 82 -4.43 1.14 -6.64
N PHE A 83 -5.07 1.24 -5.48
CA PHE A 83 -6.49 0.92 -5.33
C PHE A 83 -7.40 1.90 -6.09
N GLN A 84 -7.01 3.17 -6.24
CA GLN A 84 -7.70 4.12 -7.11
C GLN A 84 -7.69 3.67 -8.58
N ILE A 85 -6.58 3.12 -9.06
CA ILE A 85 -6.49 2.56 -10.42
C ILE A 85 -7.50 1.41 -10.57
N LEU A 86 -7.59 0.50 -9.60
CA LEU A 86 -8.55 -0.59 -9.61
C LEU A 86 -10.00 -0.08 -9.63
N ALA A 87 -10.32 0.93 -8.80
CA ALA A 87 -11.64 1.54 -8.74
C ALA A 87 -12.01 2.20 -10.08
N THR A 88 -11.09 2.96 -10.66
CA THR A 88 -11.30 3.65 -11.93
C THR A 88 -11.57 2.68 -13.09
N ARG A 89 -10.93 1.52 -13.05
CA ARG A 89 -11.10 0.46 -14.05
C ARG A 89 -12.47 -0.21 -13.96
N GLU A 90 -12.90 -0.60 -12.77
CA GLU A 90 -14.11 -1.43 -12.59
C GLU A 90 -15.39 -0.59 -12.50
N ARG A 91 -15.33 0.60 -11.92
CA ARG A 91 -16.50 1.46 -11.69
C ARG A 91 -16.18 2.95 -11.90
N PRO A 92 -16.13 3.44 -13.14
CA PRO A 92 -15.84 4.83 -13.40
C PRO A 92 -16.92 5.76 -12.81
N GLY A 93 -16.50 6.73 -12.00
CA GLY A 93 -17.39 7.75 -11.42
C GLY A 93 -17.95 7.40 -10.03
N SER A 94 -17.46 6.37 -9.37
CA SER A 94 -17.95 5.97 -8.06
C SER A 94 -17.51 6.90 -6.93
N ARG A 95 -18.39 7.06 -5.92
CA ARG A 95 -18.08 7.69 -4.63
C ARG A 95 -17.01 6.91 -3.83
N ASP A 96 -16.58 5.79 -4.34
CA ASP A 96 -15.76 4.80 -3.65
C ASP A 96 -14.26 5.04 -3.81
N VAL A 97 -13.81 6.11 -4.50
CA VAL A 97 -12.38 6.41 -4.67
C VAL A 97 -11.71 6.68 -3.31
N ALA A 98 -12.34 7.45 -2.42
CA ALA A 98 -11.82 7.71 -1.09
C ALA A 98 -11.75 6.41 -0.26
N LEU A 99 -12.79 5.58 -0.35
CA LEU A 99 -12.84 4.27 0.30
C LEU A 99 -11.74 3.34 -0.20
N CYS A 100 -11.53 3.29 -1.52
CA CYS A 100 -10.47 2.51 -2.15
C CYS A 100 -9.09 3.01 -1.68
N THR A 101 -8.90 4.33 -1.61
CA THR A 101 -7.65 4.92 -1.13
C THR A 101 -7.36 4.50 0.31
N GLU A 102 -8.33 4.60 1.22
CA GLU A 102 -8.14 4.20 2.62
C GLU A 102 -7.91 2.69 2.76
N ALA A 103 -8.63 1.86 2.01
CA ALA A 103 -8.41 0.41 2.00
C ALA A 103 -7.00 0.04 1.52
N GLY A 104 -6.52 0.68 0.44
CA GLY A 104 -5.17 0.49 -0.05
C GLY A 104 -4.12 1.00 0.93
N ALA A 105 -4.33 2.17 1.54
CA ALA A 105 -3.45 2.73 2.56
C ALA A 105 -3.32 1.79 3.77
N TYR A 106 -4.42 1.23 4.22
CA TYR A 106 -4.41 0.21 5.27
C TYR A 106 -3.60 -1.03 4.87
N CYS A 107 -3.77 -1.55 3.66
CA CYS A 107 -2.97 -2.67 3.16
C CYS A 107 -1.47 -2.34 3.19
N ALA A 108 -1.10 -1.12 2.77
CA ALA A 108 0.29 -0.65 2.83
C ALA A 108 0.81 -0.57 4.27
N ALA A 109 0.01 -0.06 5.21
CA ALA A 109 0.37 0.04 6.61
C ALA A 109 0.63 -1.35 7.23
N VAL A 110 -0.27 -2.30 6.97
CA VAL A 110 -0.12 -3.70 7.44
C VAL A 110 1.16 -4.32 6.89
N GLU A 111 1.45 -4.14 5.60
CA GLU A 111 2.67 -4.66 4.98
C GLU A 111 3.93 -4.03 5.56
N ARG A 112 3.96 -2.70 5.73
CA ARG A 112 5.11 -1.97 6.28
C ARG A 112 5.38 -2.34 7.74
N VAL A 113 4.35 -2.40 8.57
CA VAL A 113 4.47 -2.81 9.99
C VAL A 113 4.93 -4.26 10.08
N ARG A 114 4.37 -5.17 9.29
CA ARG A 114 4.81 -6.57 9.22
C ARG A 114 6.29 -6.70 8.90
N ASN A 115 6.80 -5.86 8.03
CA ASN A 115 8.19 -5.88 7.58
C ASN A 115 9.12 -4.93 8.37
N LEU A 116 8.69 -4.44 9.53
CA LEU A 116 9.45 -3.46 10.33
C LEU A 116 10.88 -3.92 10.60
N GLY A 117 11.10 -5.16 10.98
CA GLY A 117 12.45 -5.69 11.22
C GLY A 117 13.34 -5.79 9.98
N ARG A 118 12.74 -5.85 8.77
CA ARG A 118 13.46 -5.97 7.49
C ARG A 118 13.61 -4.66 6.74
N ALA A 119 12.64 -3.75 6.90
CA ALA A 119 12.59 -2.47 6.21
C ALA A 119 12.17 -1.34 7.17
N PRO A 120 12.99 -1.07 8.21
CA PRO A 120 12.64 -0.11 9.26
C PRO A 120 12.47 1.32 8.73
N HIS A 121 13.09 1.63 7.59
CA HIS A 121 12.95 2.94 6.95
C HIS A 121 11.54 3.24 6.42
N ARG A 122 10.65 2.24 6.34
CA ARG A 122 9.28 2.42 5.83
C ARG A 122 8.26 2.78 6.89
N VAL A 123 8.66 2.83 8.14
CA VAL A 123 7.81 3.21 9.29
C VAL A 123 8.41 4.44 9.98
N PRO A 124 7.64 5.16 10.83
CA PRO A 124 8.16 6.31 11.59
C PRO A 124 9.40 5.93 12.39
N ALA A 125 10.37 6.84 12.47
CA ALA A 125 11.62 6.62 13.22
C ALA A 125 11.37 6.28 14.71
N THR A 126 10.25 6.75 15.27
CA THR A 126 9.75 6.41 16.62
C THR A 126 9.41 4.93 16.79
N LEU A 127 9.23 4.19 15.68
CA LEU A 127 8.96 2.75 15.63
C LEU A 127 10.16 1.95 15.13
N SER A 128 11.39 2.39 15.43
CA SER A 128 12.57 1.58 15.10
C SER A 128 12.49 0.18 15.72
N PRO A 129 13.07 -0.87 15.10
CA PRO A 129 13.07 -2.22 15.68
C PRO A 129 13.57 -2.25 17.12
N ALA A 130 14.64 -1.50 17.42
CA ALA A 130 15.20 -1.40 18.77
C ALA A 130 14.24 -0.73 19.77
N THR A 131 13.44 0.25 19.33
CA THR A 131 12.43 0.88 20.18
C THR A 131 11.28 -0.10 20.44
N VAL A 132 10.78 -0.75 19.40
CA VAL A 132 9.67 -1.71 19.50
C VAL A 132 10.04 -2.94 20.34
N ALA A 133 11.27 -3.42 20.22
CA ALA A 133 11.76 -4.56 21.02
C ALA A 133 11.79 -4.26 22.53
N ARG A 134 11.98 -3.01 22.93
CA ARG A 134 11.99 -2.56 24.34
C ARG A 134 10.58 -2.35 24.94
N MET A 135 9.57 -2.24 24.11
CA MET A 135 8.19 -2.05 24.57
C MET A 135 7.63 -3.36 25.16
N SER A 136 6.82 -3.25 26.20
CA SER A 136 5.98 -4.35 26.66
C SER A 136 4.95 -4.74 25.59
N ALA A 137 4.37 -5.94 25.68
CA ALA A 137 3.32 -6.37 24.74
C ALA A 137 2.12 -5.39 24.71
N GLN A 138 1.73 -4.86 25.89
CA GLN A 138 0.66 -3.89 25.98
C GLN A 138 1.04 -2.56 25.32
N GLN A 139 2.21 -2.01 25.59
CA GLN A 139 2.68 -0.77 24.96
C GLN A 139 2.77 -0.91 23.43
N ARG A 140 3.24 -2.07 22.93
CA ARG A 140 3.22 -2.33 21.50
C ARG A 140 1.81 -2.34 20.93
N SER A 141 0.89 -3.04 21.58
CA SER A 141 -0.51 -3.10 21.13
C SER A 141 -1.13 -1.72 21.08
N GLU A 142 -1.05 -0.94 22.14
CA GLU A 142 -1.57 0.44 22.21
C GLU A 142 -0.95 1.33 21.12
N ARG A 143 0.37 1.22 20.93
CA ARG A 143 1.10 2.04 19.95
C ARG A 143 0.71 1.69 18.51
N PHE A 144 0.61 0.42 18.17
CA PHE A 144 0.25 0.00 16.81
C PHE A 144 -1.25 0.19 16.54
N GLU A 145 -2.13 -0.01 17.51
CA GLU A 145 -3.56 0.32 17.37
C GLU A 145 -3.76 1.83 17.11
N ALA A 146 -3.03 2.70 17.82
CA ALA A 146 -3.06 4.14 17.55
C ALA A 146 -2.56 4.47 16.12
N LEU A 147 -1.51 3.80 15.64
CA LEU A 147 -1.02 3.95 14.28
C LEU A 147 -2.06 3.50 13.25
N PHE A 148 -2.67 2.34 13.44
CA PHE A 148 -3.71 1.81 12.54
C PHE A 148 -5.00 2.61 12.60
N GLY A 149 -5.29 3.28 13.71
CA GLY A 149 -6.41 4.22 13.87
C GLY A 149 -6.37 5.43 12.94
N GLN A 150 -5.22 5.69 12.28
CA GLN A 150 -5.09 6.70 11.22
C GLN A 150 -5.85 6.34 9.94
N PHE A 151 -6.23 5.07 9.78
CA PHE A 151 -6.91 4.56 8.60
C PHE A 151 -8.38 4.29 8.92
N ALA A 152 -9.29 4.82 8.11
CA ALA A 152 -10.74 4.69 8.32
C ALA A 152 -11.27 3.28 7.96
N VAL A 153 -10.54 2.22 8.34
CA VAL A 153 -10.84 0.83 7.92
C VAL A 153 -12.11 0.29 8.56
N GLU A 154 -12.44 0.72 9.78
CA GLU A 154 -13.70 0.35 10.44
C GLU A 154 -14.94 0.84 9.68
N ARG A 155 -14.76 1.83 8.79
CA ARG A 155 -15.81 2.38 7.93
C ARG A 155 -15.85 1.73 6.55
N VAL A 156 -14.91 0.82 6.24
CA VAL A 156 -14.94 0.08 4.98
C VAL A 156 -15.91 -1.09 5.16
N PRO A 157 -17.15 -0.99 4.67
CA PRO A 157 -18.08 -2.10 4.71
C PRO A 157 -17.43 -3.27 3.95
N HIS A 158 -17.28 -4.40 4.59
CA HIS A 158 -16.58 -5.57 4.06
C HIS A 158 -17.13 -6.07 2.71
N GLU A 159 -18.22 -5.53 2.19
CA GLU A 159 -18.94 -6.18 1.10
C GLU A 159 -19.42 -5.26 -0.05
N ARG A 160 -19.53 -3.94 0.10
CA ARG A 160 -20.20 -3.13 -0.95
C ARG A 160 -19.43 -1.84 -1.22
N GLY A 161 -18.65 -1.82 -2.30
CA GLY A 161 -17.99 -0.59 -2.78
C GLY A 161 -16.56 -0.78 -3.28
N LEU A 162 -15.84 -1.80 -2.82
CA LEU A 162 -14.50 -2.09 -3.31
C LEU A 162 -14.54 -2.98 -4.57
N PRO A 163 -13.64 -2.74 -5.54
CA PRO A 163 -13.32 -3.69 -6.61
C PRO A 163 -12.96 -5.06 -6.04
N ASP A 164 -13.27 -6.13 -6.77
CA ASP A 164 -13.08 -7.51 -6.28
C ASP A 164 -11.65 -7.79 -5.80
N LEU A 165 -10.65 -7.36 -6.57
CA LEU A 165 -9.26 -7.52 -6.17
C LEU A 165 -8.91 -6.69 -4.94
N ALA A 166 -9.37 -5.44 -4.86
CA ALA A 166 -9.15 -4.56 -3.71
C ALA A 166 -9.76 -5.15 -2.44
N ARG A 167 -10.99 -5.68 -2.52
CA ARG A 167 -11.68 -6.35 -1.41
C ARG A 167 -10.89 -7.56 -0.91
N LYS A 168 -10.41 -8.43 -1.80
CA LYS A 168 -9.60 -9.60 -1.45
C LYS A 168 -8.29 -9.20 -0.76
N LEU A 169 -7.59 -8.20 -1.31
CA LEU A 169 -6.35 -7.70 -0.72
C LEU A 169 -6.59 -7.10 0.68
N THR A 170 -7.67 -6.33 0.85
CA THR A 170 -8.04 -5.77 2.15
C THR A 170 -8.37 -6.86 3.18
N ALA A 171 -9.10 -7.90 2.78
CA ALA A 171 -9.39 -9.03 3.65
C ALA A 171 -8.12 -9.80 4.06
N LEU A 172 -7.18 -9.99 3.14
CA LEU A 172 -5.89 -10.61 3.44
C LEU A 172 -5.07 -9.76 4.41
N ALA A 173 -5.02 -8.45 4.20
CA ALA A 173 -4.36 -7.51 5.10
C ALA A 173 -5.00 -7.52 6.50
N GLY A 174 -6.33 -7.48 6.57
CA GLY A 174 -7.08 -7.56 7.84
C GLY A 174 -6.77 -8.83 8.63
N ALA A 175 -6.79 -9.96 7.96
CA ALA A 175 -6.47 -11.25 8.59
C ALA A 175 -5.00 -11.35 9.06
N LEU A 176 -4.08 -10.66 8.38
CA LEU A 176 -2.69 -10.56 8.79
C LEU A 176 -2.53 -9.60 9.98
N HIS A 177 -3.20 -8.45 9.94
CA HIS A 177 -3.24 -7.49 11.04
C HIS A 177 -3.80 -8.12 12.33
N GLU A 178 -4.91 -8.83 12.23
CA GLU A 178 -5.48 -9.58 13.37
C GLU A 178 -4.47 -10.58 13.94
N LYS A 179 -3.73 -11.29 13.10
CA LYS A 179 -2.68 -12.20 13.57
C LYS A 179 -1.53 -11.48 14.27
N MET A 180 -1.12 -10.29 13.80
CA MET A 180 -0.13 -9.45 14.48
C MET A 180 -0.65 -8.97 15.84
N ARG A 181 -1.89 -8.47 15.88
CA ARG A 181 -2.59 -8.01 17.09
C ARG A 181 -2.64 -9.12 18.15
N ASN A 182 -3.13 -10.30 17.80
CA ASN A 182 -3.28 -11.44 18.69
C ASN A 182 -1.95 -11.97 19.25
N ARG A 183 -0.82 -11.58 18.65
CA ARG A 183 0.53 -11.90 19.11
C ARG A 183 1.24 -10.73 19.80
N GLY A 184 0.57 -9.60 20.02
CA GLY A 184 1.15 -8.40 20.63
C GLY A 184 2.23 -7.74 19.77
N TYR A 185 2.08 -7.79 18.44
CA TYR A 185 2.97 -7.16 17.45
C TYR A 185 4.47 -7.46 17.62
N PRO A 186 4.92 -8.71 17.60
CA PRO A 186 6.35 -9.06 17.70
C PRO A 186 7.09 -8.84 16.37
N VAL A 187 6.87 -7.68 15.73
CA VAL A 187 7.29 -7.37 14.35
C VAL A 187 8.73 -6.88 14.24
N ALA A 188 9.39 -6.60 15.38
CA ALA A 188 10.79 -6.19 15.39
C ALA A 188 11.73 -7.34 14.99
N ASP A 189 11.48 -8.53 15.50
CA ASP A 189 12.35 -9.69 15.39
C ASP A 189 11.73 -10.83 14.58
N THR A 190 10.41 -10.82 14.42
CA THR A 190 9.66 -11.93 13.82
C THR A 190 8.86 -11.46 12.62
N LEU A 191 9.08 -12.10 11.47
CA LEU A 191 8.18 -11.94 10.33
C LEU A 191 6.91 -12.75 10.58
N ILE A 192 5.80 -12.05 10.78
CA ILE A 192 4.51 -12.71 10.93
C ILE A 192 3.94 -13.00 9.54
N ASP A 193 3.68 -14.25 9.25
CA ASP A 193 3.06 -14.70 8.01
C ASP A 193 1.93 -15.68 8.28
N ARG A 194 1.10 -15.90 7.27
CA ARG A 194 0.04 -16.91 7.27
C ARG A 194 0.40 -18.02 6.29
N ALA A 195 -0.02 -19.24 6.61
CA ALA A 195 0.13 -20.34 5.67
C ALA A 195 -0.53 -20.01 4.32
N PRO A 196 0.08 -20.36 3.17
CA PRO A 196 -0.48 -20.08 1.84
C PRO A 196 -1.94 -20.52 1.69
N ILE A 197 -2.30 -21.68 2.23
CA ILE A 197 -3.67 -22.20 2.18
C ILE A 197 -4.66 -21.31 2.94
N ALA A 198 -4.23 -20.66 4.04
CA ALA A 198 -5.06 -19.72 4.78
C ALA A 198 -5.29 -18.41 3.99
N HIS A 199 -4.32 -17.99 3.18
CA HIS A 199 -4.50 -16.87 2.25
C HIS A 199 -5.50 -17.23 1.15
N LEU A 200 -5.36 -18.40 0.54
CA LEU A 200 -6.30 -18.89 -0.48
C LEU A 200 -7.73 -19.00 0.07
N TRP A 201 -7.89 -19.54 1.26
CA TRP A 201 -9.19 -19.64 1.94
C TRP A 201 -9.82 -18.27 2.19
N THR A 202 -9.05 -17.30 2.68
CA THR A 202 -9.52 -15.93 2.92
C THR A 202 -9.96 -15.27 1.61
N ALA A 203 -9.15 -15.36 0.55
CA ALA A 203 -9.48 -14.79 -0.76
C ALA A 203 -10.69 -15.46 -1.42
N TRP A 204 -10.88 -16.76 -1.19
CA TRP A 204 -12.03 -17.51 -1.71
C TRP A 204 -13.34 -17.14 -1.02
N ARG A 205 -13.34 -16.90 0.29
CA ARG A 205 -14.51 -16.47 1.05
C ARG A 205 -14.96 -15.04 0.75
N CYS A 206 -14.11 -14.22 0.17
CA CYS A 206 -14.41 -12.86 -0.27
C CYS A 206 -15.08 -12.80 -1.66
N ARG A 207 -15.91 -13.77 -2.00
CA ARG A 207 -16.68 -13.77 -3.25
C ARG A 207 -17.91 -12.87 -3.17
#